data_c69207e9ff660c0a0c395ed3de2ade18
#
_entry.id   c69207e9ff660c0a0c395ed3de2ade18
#
_cell.length_a   1.000
_cell.length_b   1.000
_cell.length_c   1.000
_cell.angle_alpha   90.00
_cell.angle_beta   90.00
_cell.angle_gamma   90.00
#
_symmetry.space_group_name_H-M   'P 1'
#
loop_
_entity.id
_entity.type
_entity.pdbx_description
1 polymer ?
#
loop_
_entity_poly.entity_id
_entity_poly.type
_entity_poly.pdbx_seq_one_letter_code
_entity_poly.pdbx_strand_id
1 'polypeptide(L)'
;MPNRLKIYLANLTYDTLLLGTDGFPLNIGCIASYSKKKFGDKLDFTLFKYIDELDRSIHDSPPDILGMSNYLWNYNISLEFFRMMKEINPQTLLVWGGPNFPLDFPSQKKFMDDHPEFDVYVPVRGEIGFTNIIQKMLDAGESFNKEKFLSEPIPDCISRNID
;
A
#
# COMPACT_ATOMS: atom_id res chain seq x y z
N MET A 1 5.49 21.20 13.81
CA MET A 1 4.54 20.11 14.13
C MET A 1 5.26 18.82 13.81
N PRO A 2 5.14 17.75 14.59
CA PRO A 2 5.76 16.49 14.19
C PRO A 2 5.21 16.09 12.82
N ASN A 3 6.10 15.65 11.94
CA ASN A 3 5.76 15.27 10.57
C ASN A 3 4.81 14.05 10.65
N ARG A 4 3.59 14.18 10.14
CA ARG A 4 2.62 13.07 10.11
C ARG A 4 3.04 12.10 9.02
N LEU A 5 2.93 10.81 9.29
CA LEU A 5 3.14 9.77 8.27
C LEU A 5 2.05 9.89 7.20
N LYS A 6 2.45 10.23 5.99
CA LYS A 6 1.55 10.45 4.86
C LYS A 6 1.27 9.14 4.13
N ILE A 7 0.02 8.76 4.06
CA ILE A 7 -0.40 7.47 3.56
C ILE A 7 -1.48 7.64 2.49
N TYR A 8 -1.21 7.13 1.30
CA TYR A 8 -2.20 7.01 0.23
C TYR A 8 -2.68 5.56 0.16
N LEU A 9 -4.00 5.37 0.23
CA LEU A 9 -4.63 4.08 0.00
C LEU A 9 -5.52 4.15 -1.23
N ALA A 10 -5.34 3.22 -2.16
CA ALA A 10 -6.07 3.19 -3.41
C ALA A 10 -6.77 1.85 -3.66
N ASN A 11 -8.04 1.92 -3.99
CA ASN A 11 -8.81 0.84 -4.59
C ASN A 11 -9.37 1.33 -5.92
N LEU A 12 -8.50 1.34 -6.93
CA LEU A 12 -8.80 1.97 -8.21
C LEU A 12 -9.84 1.20 -9.02
N THR A 13 -10.70 1.96 -9.67
CA THR A 13 -11.65 1.48 -10.68
C THR A 13 -11.48 2.29 -11.96
N TYR A 14 -11.83 1.67 -13.08
CA TYR A 14 -11.89 2.37 -14.36
C TYR A 14 -13.16 3.23 -14.38
N ASP A 15 -13.01 4.50 -14.72
CA ASP A 15 -14.12 5.40 -15.02
C ASP A 15 -14.48 5.24 -16.50
N THR A 16 -15.48 4.40 -16.77
CA THR A 16 -16.05 4.30 -18.10
C THR A 16 -17.43 4.93 -18.08
N LEU A 17 -17.78 5.68 -19.11
CA LEU A 17 -19.03 6.43 -19.28
C LEU A 17 -20.34 5.64 -19.01
N LEU A 18 -20.27 4.33 -18.80
CA LEU A 18 -21.42 3.45 -18.64
C LEU A 18 -21.34 2.49 -17.42
N LEU A 19 -20.22 2.44 -16.69
CA LEU A 19 -19.99 1.47 -15.62
C LEU A 19 -19.27 2.11 -14.41
N GLY A 20 -19.65 3.30 -14.01
CA GLY A 20 -19.22 3.88 -12.74
C GLY A 20 -19.71 3.00 -11.59
N THR A 21 -18.80 2.40 -10.82
CA THR A 21 -19.19 1.73 -9.58
C THR A 21 -19.36 2.79 -8.50
N ASP A 22 -20.60 3.11 -8.13
CA ASP A 22 -20.88 4.07 -7.04
C ASP A 22 -20.50 3.54 -5.65
N GLY A 23 -20.00 2.31 -5.58
CA GLY A 23 -19.59 1.69 -4.33
C GLY A 23 -18.43 2.44 -3.67
N PHE A 24 -18.56 2.71 -2.35
CA PHE A 24 -17.46 3.18 -1.54
C PHE A 24 -16.40 2.07 -1.40
N PRO A 25 -15.10 2.36 -1.51
CA PRO A 25 -14.03 1.37 -1.37
C PRO A 25 -13.84 0.98 0.12
N LEU A 26 -14.75 0.15 0.62
CA LEU A 26 -14.86 -0.20 2.04
C LEU A 26 -13.59 -0.82 2.62
N ASN A 27 -12.88 -1.62 1.83
CA ASN A 27 -11.64 -2.29 2.23
C ASN A 27 -10.57 -1.29 2.70
N ILE A 28 -10.23 -0.29 1.88
CA ILE A 28 -9.25 0.75 2.26
C ILE A 28 -9.78 1.68 3.34
N GLY A 29 -11.10 1.91 3.37
CA GLY A 29 -11.77 2.68 4.42
C GLY A 29 -11.65 2.01 5.80
N CYS A 30 -11.82 0.68 5.89
CA CYS A 30 -11.63 -0.08 7.11
C CYS A 30 -10.17 -0.01 7.60
N ILE A 31 -9.20 -0.18 6.71
CA ILE A 31 -7.76 -0.07 7.03
C ILE A 31 -7.46 1.32 7.59
N ALA A 32 -7.90 2.39 6.92
CA ALA A 32 -7.66 3.76 7.35
C ALA A 32 -8.30 4.06 8.71
N SER A 33 -9.57 3.65 8.90
CA SER A 33 -10.32 3.85 10.15
C SER A 33 -9.67 3.11 11.32
N TYR A 34 -9.31 1.83 11.13
CA TYR A 34 -8.64 1.04 12.16
C TYR A 34 -7.27 1.63 12.54
N SER A 35 -6.48 2.04 11.53
CA SER A 35 -5.18 2.66 11.74
C SER A 35 -5.29 4.00 12.48
N LYS A 36 -6.24 4.86 12.09
CA LYS A 36 -6.51 6.13 12.80
C LYS A 36 -6.94 5.92 14.24
N LYS A 37 -7.75 4.88 14.51
CA LYS A 37 -8.13 4.53 15.89
C LYS A 37 -6.90 4.16 16.74
N LYS A 38 -5.89 3.51 16.15
CA LYS A 38 -4.69 3.05 16.86
C LYS A 38 -3.64 4.15 17.02
N PHE A 39 -3.43 4.99 16.02
CA PHE A 39 -2.29 5.92 15.98
C PHE A 39 -2.69 7.41 16.01
N GLY A 40 -3.97 7.71 15.89
CA GLY A 40 -4.50 9.09 16.00
C GLY A 40 -3.91 10.06 14.98
N ASP A 41 -3.52 11.22 15.48
CA ASP A 41 -3.02 12.35 14.68
C ASP A 41 -1.61 12.16 14.11
N LYS A 42 -0.97 11.03 14.37
CA LYS A 42 0.33 10.69 13.76
C LYS A 42 0.21 10.36 12.27
N LEU A 43 -1.02 10.12 11.76
CA LEU A 43 -1.28 9.67 10.40
C LEU A 43 -2.05 10.71 9.60
N ASP A 44 -1.65 10.85 8.33
CA ASP A 44 -2.36 11.63 7.31
C ASP A 44 -2.77 10.69 6.16
N PHE A 45 -4.05 10.31 6.12
CA PHE A 45 -4.61 9.41 5.11
C PHE A 45 -5.34 10.15 4.01
N THR A 46 -5.04 9.79 2.75
CA THR A 46 -5.88 10.09 1.59
C THR A 46 -6.31 8.77 0.93
N LEU A 47 -7.60 8.66 0.62
CA LEU A 47 -8.19 7.47 -0.01
C LEU A 47 -8.53 7.78 -1.47
N PHE A 48 -8.14 6.89 -2.38
CA PHE A 48 -8.34 7.08 -3.81
C PHE A 48 -9.17 5.95 -4.42
N LYS A 49 -10.12 6.35 -5.26
CA LYS A 49 -10.94 5.47 -6.08
C LYS A 49 -10.64 5.65 -7.57
N TYR A 50 -10.26 6.86 -7.97
CA TYR A 50 -10.06 7.23 -9.36
C TYR A 50 -8.59 7.45 -9.70
N ILE A 51 -8.24 7.07 -10.93
CA ILE A 51 -6.88 7.07 -11.45
C ILE A 51 -6.30 8.48 -11.47
N ASP A 52 -7.02 9.44 -12.04
CA ASP A 52 -6.55 10.82 -12.23
C ASP A 52 -6.31 11.55 -10.90
N GLU A 53 -7.08 11.22 -9.86
CA GLU A 53 -6.92 11.81 -8.53
C GLU A 53 -5.64 11.31 -7.86
N LEU A 54 -5.39 10.00 -7.95
CA LEU A 54 -4.16 9.40 -7.41
C LEU A 54 -2.93 9.91 -8.16
N ASP A 55 -2.98 9.90 -9.50
CA ASP A 55 -1.88 10.36 -10.35
C ASP A 55 -1.47 11.79 -10.01
N ARG A 56 -2.43 12.72 -9.99
CA ARG A 56 -2.19 14.11 -9.61
C ARG A 56 -1.58 14.24 -8.22
N SER A 57 -2.15 13.52 -7.24
CA SER A 57 -1.70 13.61 -5.85
C SER A 57 -0.28 13.07 -5.64
N ILE A 58 0.10 12.03 -6.37
CA ILE A 58 1.48 11.49 -6.34
C ILE A 58 2.48 12.51 -6.88
N HIS A 59 2.15 13.16 -8.00
CA HIS A 59 3.03 14.17 -8.60
C HIS A 59 3.13 15.44 -7.75
N ASP A 60 2.03 15.89 -7.14
CA ASP A 60 2.00 17.07 -6.29
C ASP A 60 2.74 16.86 -4.97
N SER A 61 2.59 15.69 -4.37
CA SER A 61 3.16 15.41 -3.04
C SER A 61 3.18 13.91 -2.75
N PRO A 62 4.29 13.21 -3.10
CA PRO A 62 4.44 11.78 -2.88
C PRO A 62 4.20 11.35 -1.43
N PRO A 63 3.56 10.19 -1.18
CA PRO A 63 3.34 9.68 0.17
C PRO A 63 4.57 8.95 0.72
N ASP A 64 4.58 8.72 2.04
CA ASP A 64 5.54 7.83 2.70
C ASP A 64 5.17 6.35 2.45
N ILE A 65 3.85 6.05 2.40
CA ILE A 65 3.31 4.74 2.06
C ILE A 65 2.27 4.88 0.95
N LEU A 66 2.43 4.11 -0.13
CA LEU A 66 1.39 3.88 -1.12
C LEU A 66 0.87 2.46 -0.97
N GLY A 67 -0.35 2.31 -0.45
CA GLY A 67 -1.06 1.04 -0.34
C GLY A 67 -2.12 0.90 -1.43
N MET A 68 -2.07 -0.21 -2.17
CA MET A 68 -3.03 -0.48 -3.24
C MET A 68 -3.75 -1.81 -3.01
N SER A 69 -5.02 -1.88 -3.38
CA SER A 69 -5.76 -3.14 -3.33
C SER A 69 -5.46 -3.99 -4.56
N ASN A 70 -5.39 -5.32 -4.36
CA ASN A 70 -5.16 -6.30 -5.42
C ASN A 70 -6.42 -7.12 -5.71
N TYR A 71 -7.14 -6.70 -6.76
CA TYR A 71 -8.24 -7.41 -7.38
C TYR A 71 -7.95 -7.61 -8.87
N LEU A 72 -8.68 -8.51 -9.52
CA LEU A 72 -8.49 -8.79 -10.95
C LEU A 72 -8.62 -7.54 -11.82
N TRP A 73 -9.55 -6.63 -11.48
CA TRP A 73 -9.82 -5.42 -12.29
C TRP A 73 -8.80 -4.31 -12.13
N ASN A 74 -8.08 -4.23 -11.01
CA ASN A 74 -7.10 -3.16 -10.76
C ASN A 74 -5.64 -3.64 -10.72
N TYR A 75 -5.41 -4.91 -11.05
CA TYR A 75 -4.10 -5.53 -11.00
C TYR A 75 -3.04 -4.79 -11.82
N ASN A 76 -3.29 -4.63 -13.12
CA ASN A 76 -2.32 -3.99 -14.02
C ASN A 76 -2.09 -2.52 -13.69
N ILE A 77 -3.16 -1.78 -13.39
CA ILE A 77 -3.02 -0.36 -13.04
C ILE A 77 -2.25 -0.16 -11.73
N SER A 78 -2.40 -1.08 -10.77
CA SER A 78 -1.62 -1.03 -9.53
C SER A 78 -0.13 -1.20 -9.79
N LEU A 79 0.26 -2.10 -10.68
CA LEU A 79 1.67 -2.29 -11.07
C LEU A 79 2.26 -1.04 -11.75
N GLU A 80 1.49 -0.38 -12.62
CA GLU A 80 1.93 0.87 -13.27
C GLU A 80 2.16 1.98 -12.25
N PHE A 81 1.27 2.15 -11.27
CA PHE A 81 1.46 3.12 -10.20
C PHE A 81 2.68 2.80 -9.32
N PHE A 82 2.95 1.53 -9.05
CA PHE A 82 4.17 1.16 -8.32
C PHE A 82 5.45 1.47 -9.10
N ARG A 83 5.46 1.20 -10.42
CA ARG A 83 6.61 1.56 -11.29
C ARG A 83 6.84 3.06 -11.29
N MET A 84 5.78 3.84 -11.54
CA MET A 84 5.82 5.29 -11.52
C MET A 84 6.31 5.82 -10.16
N MET A 85 5.82 5.25 -9.07
CA MET A 85 6.22 5.69 -7.72
C MET A 85 7.71 5.45 -7.43
N LYS A 86 8.28 4.35 -7.93
CA LYS A 86 9.73 4.08 -7.81
C LYS A 86 10.59 5.12 -8.54
N GLU A 87 10.08 5.69 -9.63
CA GLU A 87 10.76 6.76 -10.37
C GLU A 87 10.64 8.11 -9.66
N ILE A 88 9.45 8.42 -9.12
CA ILE A 88 9.16 9.70 -8.46
C ILE A 88 9.82 9.77 -7.07
N ASN A 89 9.61 8.75 -6.24
CA ASN A 89 10.19 8.68 -4.90
C ASN A 89 10.52 7.23 -4.49
N PRO A 90 11.77 6.78 -4.71
CA PRO A 90 12.20 5.41 -4.37
C PRO A 90 12.05 5.05 -2.89
N GLN A 91 11.98 6.04 -1.99
CA GLN A 91 11.84 5.81 -0.55
C GLN A 91 10.39 5.54 -0.13
N THR A 92 9.39 5.84 -0.97
CA THR A 92 8.00 5.45 -0.67
C THR A 92 7.89 3.94 -0.50
N LEU A 93 7.29 3.49 0.61
CA LEU A 93 7.01 2.08 0.83
C LEU A 93 5.78 1.66 0.02
N LEU A 94 5.95 0.67 -0.86
CA LEU A 94 4.93 0.19 -1.80
C LEU A 94 4.28 -1.07 -1.25
N VAL A 95 3.02 -0.96 -0.85
CA VAL A 95 2.27 -2.03 -0.19
C VAL A 95 1.13 -2.50 -1.08
N TRP A 96 1.07 -3.79 -1.35
CA TRP A 96 -0.05 -4.39 -2.06
C TRP A 96 -0.84 -5.31 -1.14
N GLY A 97 -2.15 -5.41 -1.30
CA GLY A 97 -2.96 -6.27 -0.46
C GLY A 97 -4.30 -6.59 -1.10
N GLY A 98 -4.87 -7.73 -0.72
CA GLY A 98 -6.16 -8.16 -1.24
C GLY A 98 -6.20 -9.63 -1.60
N PRO A 99 -7.34 -10.12 -2.11
CA PRO A 99 -7.58 -11.55 -2.28
C PRO A 99 -6.89 -12.18 -3.51
N ASN A 100 -6.39 -11.37 -4.44
CA ASN A 100 -5.75 -11.87 -5.66
C ASN A 100 -4.28 -12.22 -5.42
N PHE A 101 -4.05 -13.19 -4.51
CA PHE A 101 -2.73 -13.63 -4.07
C PHE A 101 -2.74 -15.15 -3.84
N PRO A 102 -1.65 -15.86 -4.18
CA PRO A 102 -1.57 -17.30 -3.97
C PRO A 102 -1.75 -17.71 -2.51
N LEU A 103 -2.27 -18.91 -2.28
CA LEU A 103 -2.52 -19.42 -0.93
C LEU A 103 -1.34 -20.22 -0.36
N ASP A 104 -0.55 -20.86 -1.21
CA ASP A 104 0.58 -21.69 -0.80
C ASP A 104 1.90 -20.92 -0.84
N PHE A 105 2.80 -21.21 0.08
CA PHE A 105 4.05 -20.49 0.25
C PHE A 105 4.97 -20.47 -0.99
N PRO A 106 5.18 -21.59 -1.72
CA PRO A 106 5.99 -21.56 -2.94
C PRO A 106 5.44 -20.62 -4.01
N SER A 107 4.12 -20.61 -4.21
CA SER A 107 3.47 -19.70 -5.16
C SER A 107 3.51 -18.24 -4.69
N GLN A 108 3.41 -18.01 -3.39
CA GLN A 108 3.58 -16.65 -2.81
C GLN A 108 4.98 -16.10 -3.05
N LYS A 109 6.01 -16.91 -2.79
CA LYS A 109 7.41 -16.54 -3.08
C LYS A 109 7.58 -16.22 -4.57
N LYS A 110 7.11 -17.10 -5.45
CA LYS A 110 7.15 -16.85 -6.88
C LYS A 110 6.43 -15.56 -7.28
N PHE A 111 5.26 -15.29 -6.71
CA PHE A 111 4.50 -14.07 -6.98
C PHE A 111 5.29 -12.82 -6.58
N MET A 112 5.95 -12.84 -5.42
CA MET A 112 6.83 -11.76 -4.99
C MET A 112 8.02 -11.56 -5.93
N ASP A 113 8.63 -12.64 -6.41
CA ASP A 113 9.79 -12.61 -7.32
C ASP A 113 9.40 -12.12 -8.72
N ASP A 114 8.23 -12.51 -9.22
CA ASP A 114 7.71 -12.11 -10.52
C ASP A 114 7.26 -10.62 -10.56
N HIS A 115 7.01 -10.00 -9.40
CA HIS A 115 6.49 -8.62 -9.29
C HIS A 115 7.39 -7.73 -8.45
N PRO A 116 8.57 -7.36 -8.98
CA PRO A 116 9.52 -6.49 -8.28
C PRO A 116 9.01 -5.06 -8.06
N GLU A 117 7.83 -4.72 -8.54
CA GLU A 117 7.26 -3.38 -8.49
C GLU A 117 6.87 -2.93 -7.10
N PHE A 118 6.43 -3.84 -6.22
CA PHE A 118 6.04 -3.53 -4.85
C PHE A 118 6.99 -4.14 -3.81
N ASP A 119 6.91 -3.69 -2.57
CA ASP A 119 7.83 -4.05 -1.49
C ASP A 119 7.25 -5.08 -0.52
N VAL A 120 5.98 -4.89 -0.11
CA VAL A 120 5.31 -5.67 0.92
C VAL A 120 3.93 -6.09 0.44
N TYR A 121 3.54 -7.34 0.70
CA TYR A 121 2.18 -7.83 0.50
C TYR A 121 1.47 -8.09 1.83
N VAL A 122 0.21 -7.67 1.94
CA VAL A 122 -0.68 -7.95 3.08
C VAL A 122 -1.77 -8.92 2.64
N PRO A 123 -1.61 -10.26 2.88
CA PRO A 123 -2.48 -11.28 2.27
C PRO A 123 -3.85 -11.41 2.96
N VAL A 124 -3.87 -11.33 4.28
CA VAL A 124 -5.07 -11.53 5.10
C VAL A 124 -5.04 -10.52 6.25
N ARG A 125 -6.20 -10.19 6.85
CA ARG A 125 -6.27 -9.23 7.95
C ARG A 125 -5.62 -7.88 7.59
N GLY A 126 -6.09 -7.27 6.51
CA GLY A 126 -5.54 -6.01 5.99
C GLY A 126 -5.32 -4.95 7.06
N GLU A 127 -6.24 -4.79 8.01
CA GLU A 127 -6.16 -3.83 9.10
C GLU A 127 -4.99 -4.11 10.04
N ILE A 128 -4.74 -5.38 10.36
CA ILE A 128 -3.65 -5.77 11.28
C ILE A 128 -2.30 -5.65 10.59
N GLY A 129 -2.13 -6.30 9.45
CA GLY A 129 -0.87 -6.25 8.70
C GLY A 129 -0.46 -4.82 8.34
N PHE A 130 -1.40 -4.01 7.87
CA PHE A 130 -1.11 -2.62 7.53
C PHE A 130 -0.74 -1.78 8.76
N THR A 131 -1.38 -1.99 9.92
CA THR A 131 -0.98 -1.30 11.14
C THR A 131 0.37 -1.75 11.69
N ASN A 132 0.80 -2.98 11.43
CA ASN A 132 2.15 -3.43 11.78
C ASN A 132 3.21 -2.72 10.92
N ILE A 133 2.93 -2.49 9.63
CA ILE A 133 3.76 -1.66 8.76
C ILE A 133 3.87 -0.23 9.32
N ILE A 134 2.74 0.41 9.62
CA ILE A 134 2.70 1.76 10.18
C ILE A 134 3.50 1.84 11.48
N GLN A 135 3.29 0.89 12.42
CA GLN A 135 4.02 0.88 13.69
C GLN A 135 5.53 0.85 13.46
N LYS A 136 6.01 -0.06 12.60
CA LYS A 136 7.42 -0.19 12.28
C LYS A 136 8.00 1.09 11.62
N MET A 137 7.22 1.77 10.77
CA MET A 137 7.64 3.04 10.18
C MET A 137 7.69 4.18 11.20
N LEU A 138 6.70 4.26 12.10
CA LEU A 138 6.69 5.26 13.18
C LEU A 138 7.85 5.04 14.16
N ASP A 139 8.22 3.79 14.43
CA ASP A 139 9.36 3.45 15.29
C ASP A 139 10.70 3.81 14.64
N ALA A 140 10.80 3.72 13.31
CA ALA A 140 11.98 4.15 12.55
C ALA A 140 12.11 5.68 12.50
N GLY A 141 11.01 6.40 12.49
CA GLY A 141 10.96 7.86 12.48
C GLY A 141 11.82 8.49 11.37
N GLU A 142 12.58 9.54 11.71
CA GLU A 142 13.46 10.24 10.76
C GLU A 142 14.63 9.38 10.26
N SER A 143 14.92 8.26 10.92
CA SER A 143 15.95 7.30 10.50
C SER A 143 15.45 6.23 9.55
N PHE A 144 14.24 6.39 8.99
CA PHE A 144 13.68 5.44 8.05
C PHE A 144 14.63 5.20 6.87
N ASN A 145 14.95 3.94 6.66
CA ASN A 145 15.70 3.45 5.50
C ASN A 145 14.97 2.22 4.97
N LYS A 146 14.53 2.28 3.74
CA LYS A 146 13.67 1.26 3.13
C LYS A 146 14.33 -0.12 3.08
N GLU A 147 15.63 -0.21 2.74
CA GLU A 147 16.35 -1.49 2.68
C GLU A 147 16.44 -2.14 4.06
N LYS A 148 16.83 -1.36 5.07
CA LYS A 148 16.85 -1.84 6.45
C LYS A 148 15.48 -2.21 6.96
N PHE A 149 14.45 -1.44 6.61
CA PHE A 149 13.07 -1.72 6.96
C PHE A 149 12.60 -3.07 6.42
N LEU A 150 12.95 -3.39 5.16
CA LEU A 150 12.55 -4.63 4.48
C LEU A 150 13.40 -5.84 4.86
N SER A 151 14.57 -5.66 5.50
CA SER A 151 15.43 -6.77 5.93
C SER A 151 14.93 -7.49 7.18
N GLU A 152 13.93 -6.96 7.86
CA GLU A 152 13.35 -7.54 9.06
C GLU A 152 11.89 -7.92 8.84
N PRO A 153 11.40 -9.05 9.41
CA PRO A 153 10.02 -9.48 9.26
C PRO A 153 9.01 -8.43 9.76
N ILE A 154 7.87 -8.38 9.09
CA ILE A 154 6.71 -7.58 9.51
C ILE A 154 5.58 -8.56 9.78
N PRO A 155 5.04 -8.66 11.01
CA PRO A 155 3.96 -9.58 11.34
C PRO A 155 2.73 -9.38 10.42
N ASP A 156 2.09 -10.48 10.01
CA ASP A 156 0.94 -10.51 9.09
C ASP A 156 1.22 -9.91 7.69
N CYS A 157 2.49 -9.81 7.31
CA CYS A 157 2.93 -9.33 5.99
C CYS A 157 3.95 -10.27 5.37
N ILE A 158 4.08 -10.17 4.06
CA ILE A 158 5.10 -10.87 3.27
C ILE A 158 5.96 -9.82 2.59
N SER A 159 7.25 -9.83 2.86
CA SER A 159 8.23 -8.96 2.20
C SER A 159 9.29 -9.79 1.47
N ARG A 160 9.91 -9.20 0.46
CA ARG A 160 10.79 -9.90 -0.49
C ARG A 160 12.06 -10.48 0.14
N ASN A 161 12.61 -9.84 1.15
CA ASN A 161 13.94 -10.13 1.68
C ASN A 161 13.92 -11.07 2.91
N ILE A 162 12.86 -11.83 3.10
CA ILE A 162 12.72 -12.78 4.19
C ILE A 162 12.74 -14.20 3.59
N ASP A 163 13.82 -14.93 3.85
CA ASP A 163 13.97 -16.37 3.56
C ASP A 163 13.16 -17.22 4.54
#